data_7560b4cf4f8679b02b365c273c294dff
#
_entry.id   7560b4cf4f8679b02b365c273c294dff
#
_cell.length_a   1.000
_cell.length_b   1.000
_cell.length_c   1.000
_cell.angle_alpha   90.00
_cell.angle_beta   90.00
_cell.angle_gamma   90.00
#
_symmetry.space_group_name_H-M   'P 1'
#
loop_
_entity.id
_entity.type
_entity.pdbx_description
1 polymer ?
#
loop_
_entity_poly.entity_id
_entity_poly.type
_entity_poly.pdbx_seq_one_letter_code
_entity_poly.pdbx_strand_id
1 'polypeptide(L)'
;MKTMNRMIVWAMMLIATIATTASCSSDNDGNDTLSANDKAQMYGHYQSLAIYGDNITTSAIDVKVSEDNVKFTVPVEQILPSVMSEANGLDEAVATVKADEVEDSYTLVRYYNNIASFSVPAQTVNFTYNVGGAKQTGNIKLSTPSFSYNTSTKMLNIGYTIETVTLNGQIISSYKKRVMRMKESDKKD
;
A
#
# COMPACT_ATOMS: atom_id res chain seq x y z
N MET A 1 14.54 -25.01 7.82
CA MET A 1 13.08 -24.81 7.66
C MET A 1 12.43 -24.14 8.87
N LYS A 2 12.92 -22.99 9.36
CA LYS A 2 12.34 -22.30 10.55
C LYS A 2 12.18 -20.77 10.40
N THR A 3 12.44 -20.22 9.23
CA THR A 3 12.41 -18.75 9.02
C THR A 3 11.23 -18.23 8.20
N MET A 4 10.42 -19.13 7.63
CA MET A 4 9.31 -18.75 6.74
C MET A 4 8.01 -18.34 7.47
N ASN A 5 7.88 -18.67 8.75
CA ASN A 5 6.63 -18.41 9.51
C ASN A 5 6.54 -17.02 10.16
N ARG A 6 7.63 -16.25 10.20
CA ARG A 6 7.59 -14.93 10.88
C ARG A 6 7.05 -13.79 10.02
N MET A 7 7.21 -13.86 8.70
CA MET A 7 6.71 -12.81 7.79
C MET A 7 5.20 -12.86 7.56
N ILE A 8 4.62 -14.08 7.57
CA ILE A 8 3.16 -14.25 7.38
C ILE A 8 2.38 -13.72 8.60
N VAL A 9 2.97 -13.80 9.79
CA VAL A 9 2.32 -13.38 11.05
C VAL A 9 2.09 -11.86 11.11
N TRP A 10 2.98 -11.03 10.55
CA TRP A 10 2.82 -9.58 10.58
C TRP A 10 1.82 -9.04 9.55
N ALA A 11 1.71 -9.67 8.39
CA ALA A 11 0.68 -9.33 7.41
C ALA A 11 -0.71 -9.81 7.86
N MET A 12 -0.78 -10.94 8.61
CA MET A 12 -2.05 -11.44 9.14
C MET A 12 -2.50 -10.73 10.43
N MET A 13 -1.62 -10.10 11.20
CA MET A 13 -2.03 -9.34 12.40
C MET A 13 -2.85 -8.08 12.09
N LEU A 14 -2.83 -7.58 10.87
CA LEU A 14 -3.72 -6.48 10.45
C LEU A 14 -5.13 -6.96 10.06
N ILE A 15 -5.32 -8.25 9.78
CA ILE A 15 -6.60 -8.77 9.24
C ILE A 15 -7.25 -9.83 10.13
N ALA A 16 -6.51 -10.50 11.02
CA ALA A 16 -6.98 -11.70 11.73
C ALA A 16 -7.76 -11.45 13.02
N THR A 17 -8.16 -10.22 13.35
CA THR A 17 -8.93 -9.92 14.57
C THR A 17 -10.39 -9.52 14.35
N ILE A 18 -10.97 -9.82 13.18
CA ILE A 18 -12.38 -9.49 12.90
C ILE A 18 -13.35 -10.63 13.24
N ALA A 19 -12.88 -11.82 13.59
CA ALA A 19 -13.77 -12.94 13.90
C ALA A 19 -13.48 -13.51 15.28
N THR A 20 -14.00 -12.92 16.32
CA THR A 20 -14.52 -13.51 17.57
C THR A 20 -14.61 -12.46 18.66
N THR A 21 -15.75 -11.86 18.87
CA THR A 21 -16.21 -11.50 20.20
C THR A 21 -17.72 -11.41 20.22
N ALA A 22 -18.33 -12.54 20.44
CA ALA A 22 -19.55 -12.54 21.24
C ALA A 22 -19.12 -12.88 22.67
N SER A 23 -19.54 -12.03 23.58
CA SER A 23 -19.72 -12.23 25.02
C SER A 23 -18.60 -11.87 25.98
N CYS A 24 -19.00 -10.97 26.82
CA CYS A 24 -18.88 -10.85 28.27
C CYS A 24 -17.96 -9.80 28.87
N SER A 25 -18.67 -8.92 29.56
CA SER A 25 -18.43 -8.22 30.83
C SER A 25 -17.46 -7.04 30.86
N SER A 26 -18.09 -5.92 31.06
CA SER A 26 -17.70 -4.79 31.92
C SER A 26 -16.25 -4.74 32.36
N ASP A 27 -15.50 -3.82 31.75
CA ASP A 27 -14.79 -2.81 32.49
C ASP A 27 -14.29 -1.77 31.48
N ASN A 28 -14.81 -0.57 31.61
CA ASN A 28 -14.24 0.72 31.21
C ASN A 28 -13.48 0.79 29.88
N ASP A 29 -13.98 0.14 28.86
CA ASP A 29 -13.51 0.34 27.49
C ASP A 29 -14.10 1.65 27.00
N GLY A 30 -13.33 2.72 27.21
CA GLY A 30 -13.52 3.94 26.46
C GLY A 30 -13.68 3.53 25.00
N ASN A 31 -14.87 3.74 24.47
CA ASN A 31 -15.15 3.51 23.06
C ASN A 31 -14.26 4.51 22.30
N ASP A 32 -13.06 4.06 21.90
CA ASP A 32 -12.11 4.85 21.14
C ASP A 32 -12.74 5.13 19.78
N THR A 33 -13.61 6.13 19.75
CA THR A 33 -14.23 6.60 18.52
C THR A 33 -13.34 7.69 17.94
N LEU A 34 -12.87 7.48 16.73
CA LEU A 34 -12.14 8.52 16.00
C LEU A 34 -13.00 9.77 15.87
N SER A 35 -12.58 10.86 16.51
CA SER A 35 -13.35 12.11 16.49
C SER A 35 -13.37 12.72 15.09
N ALA A 36 -14.41 13.50 14.78
CA ALA A 36 -14.48 14.23 13.50
C ALA A 36 -13.28 15.19 13.33
N ASN A 37 -12.80 15.78 14.42
CA ASN A 37 -11.63 16.65 14.41
C ASN A 37 -10.34 15.87 14.09
N ASP A 38 -10.14 14.69 14.67
CA ASP A 38 -8.97 13.86 14.37
C ASP A 38 -9.01 13.34 12.93
N LYS A 39 -10.22 12.97 12.45
CA LYS A 39 -10.42 12.60 11.05
C LYS A 39 -10.06 13.76 10.12
N ALA A 40 -10.52 14.98 10.39
CA ALA A 40 -10.19 16.16 9.59
C ALA A 40 -8.68 16.48 9.61
N GLN A 41 -8.02 16.26 10.73
CA GLN A 41 -6.56 16.45 10.83
C GLN A 41 -5.77 15.45 9.96
N MET A 42 -6.33 14.30 9.64
CA MET A 42 -5.72 13.32 8.73
C MET A 42 -5.73 13.79 7.26
N TYR A 43 -6.66 14.64 6.86
CA TYR A 43 -6.77 15.08 5.47
C TYR A 43 -5.56 15.90 5.05
N GLY A 44 -4.97 15.54 3.92
CA GLY A 44 -3.78 16.24 3.42
C GLY A 44 -2.92 15.37 2.52
N HIS A 45 -1.72 15.86 2.24
CA HIS A 45 -0.73 15.23 1.40
C HIS A 45 0.41 14.68 2.27
N TYR A 46 0.82 13.45 1.98
CA TYR A 46 1.91 12.73 2.63
C TYR A 46 2.82 12.13 1.58
N GLN A 47 4.12 12.12 1.83
CA GLN A 47 5.07 11.52 0.91
C GLN A 47 6.27 10.97 1.69
N SER A 48 6.65 9.75 1.43
CA SER A 48 7.87 9.17 1.98
C SER A 48 8.39 8.04 1.11
N LEU A 49 9.60 7.57 1.41
CA LEU A 49 10.23 6.49 0.65
C LEU A 49 9.41 5.21 0.73
N ALA A 50 9.35 4.51 -0.38
CA ALA A 50 8.76 3.18 -0.45
C ALA A 50 9.69 2.13 0.15
N ILE A 51 9.10 1.12 0.77
CA ILE A 51 9.76 -0.09 1.24
C ILE A 51 9.17 -1.25 0.45
N TYR A 52 9.96 -1.91 -0.37
CA TYR A 52 9.55 -3.06 -1.19
C TYR A 52 10.14 -4.35 -0.63
N GLY A 53 9.27 -5.20 -0.09
CA GLY A 53 9.70 -6.30 0.76
C GLY A 53 10.40 -5.77 2.01
N ASP A 54 11.70 -6.04 2.15
CA ASP A 54 12.52 -5.57 3.29
C ASP A 54 13.48 -4.43 2.91
N ASN A 55 13.44 -3.97 1.65
CA ASN A 55 14.38 -2.98 1.14
C ASN A 55 13.72 -1.59 1.05
N ILE A 56 14.38 -0.59 1.62
CA ILE A 56 14.04 0.83 1.37
C ILE A 56 14.47 1.14 -0.05
N THR A 57 13.56 1.71 -0.83
CA THR A 57 13.81 2.09 -2.23
C THR A 57 14.20 3.56 -2.33
N THR A 58 14.59 3.98 -3.53
CA THR A 58 14.82 5.39 -3.85
C THR A 58 13.55 6.13 -4.29
N SER A 59 12.48 5.38 -4.56
CA SER A 59 11.19 5.95 -4.99
C SER A 59 10.33 6.30 -3.79
N ALA A 60 9.53 7.33 -3.94
CA ALA A 60 8.55 7.74 -2.96
C ALA A 60 7.16 7.20 -3.30
N ILE A 61 6.33 7.04 -2.28
CA ILE A 61 4.88 6.90 -2.39
C ILE A 61 4.28 8.24 -1.98
N ASP A 62 3.46 8.79 -2.86
CA ASP A 62 2.63 9.96 -2.60
C ASP A 62 1.25 9.49 -2.15
N VAL A 63 0.71 10.08 -1.08
CA VAL A 63 -0.62 9.78 -0.56
C VAL A 63 -1.37 11.08 -0.32
N LYS A 64 -2.58 11.20 -0.84
CA LYS A 64 -3.51 12.29 -0.55
C LYS A 64 -4.76 11.69 0.09
N VAL A 65 -5.10 12.18 1.28
CA VAL A 65 -6.31 11.78 2.00
C VAL A 65 -7.29 12.93 1.99
N SER A 66 -8.51 12.66 1.59
CA SER A 66 -9.65 13.58 1.66
C SER A 66 -10.74 13.00 2.59
N GLU A 67 -11.87 13.64 2.68
CA GLU A 67 -12.99 13.18 3.51
C GLU A 67 -13.48 11.78 3.11
N ASP A 68 -13.58 11.54 1.80
CA ASP A 68 -14.21 10.34 1.25
C ASP A 68 -13.22 9.39 0.58
N ASN A 69 -12.09 9.91 0.08
CA ASN A 69 -11.16 9.16 -0.77
C ASN A 69 -9.73 9.24 -0.27
N VAL A 70 -8.99 8.18 -0.54
CA VAL A 70 -7.53 8.16 -0.51
C VAL A 70 -7.01 7.97 -1.93
N LYS A 71 -5.99 8.76 -2.29
CA LYS A 71 -5.29 8.66 -3.57
C LYS A 71 -3.82 8.39 -3.30
N PHE A 72 -3.22 7.41 -4.00
CA PHE A 72 -1.81 7.10 -3.82
C PHE A 72 -1.13 6.60 -5.09
N THR A 73 0.18 6.78 -5.15
CA THR A 73 1.03 6.28 -6.24
C THR A 73 1.59 4.90 -5.94
N VAL A 74 1.85 4.13 -7.00
CA VAL A 74 2.55 2.83 -6.91
C VAL A 74 3.86 2.95 -7.68
N PRO A 75 5.02 2.85 -7.01
CA PRO A 75 6.33 2.95 -7.65
C PRO A 75 6.65 1.67 -8.45
N VAL A 76 6.08 1.57 -9.66
CA VAL A 76 6.19 0.40 -10.54
C VAL A 76 7.63 0.15 -10.98
N GLU A 77 8.45 1.21 -11.10
CA GLU A 77 9.87 1.12 -11.42
C GLU A 77 10.66 0.24 -10.43
N GLN A 78 10.19 0.12 -9.18
CA GLN A 78 10.78 -0.75 -8.16
C GLN A 78 10.34 -2.22 -8.30
N ILE A 79 9.28 -2.47 -9.07
CA ILE A 79 8.70 -3.80 -9.28
C ILE A 79 9.28 -4.45 -10.55
N LEU A 80 9.50 -3.66 -11.61
CA LEU A 80 9.98 -4.13 -12.91
C LEU A 80 11.23 -5.03 -12.83
N PRO A 81 12.27 -4.73 -12.01
CA PRO A 81 13.45 -5.60 -11.88
C PRO A 81 13.15 -7.01 -11.37
N SER A 82 11.99 -7.23 -10.75
CA SER A 82 11.57 -8.55 -10.27
C SER A 82 10.88 -9.39 -11.35
N VAL A 83 10.55 -8.80 -12.50
CA VAL A 83 9.76 -9.43 -13.59
C VAL A 83 10.38 -9.27 -14.98
N MET A 84 11.41 -8.44 -15.11
CA MET A 84 12.13 -8.18 -16.36
C MET A 84 13.64 -8.31 -16.13
N SER A 85 14.38 -8.56 -17.21
CA SER A 85 15.84 -8.56 -17.21
C SER A 85 16.39 -7.47 -18.14
N GLU A 86 17.66 -7.14 -18.00
CA GLU A 86 18.36 -6.19 -18.88
C GLU A 86 18.24 -6.60 -20.36
N ALA A 87 18.37 -7.89 -20.65
CA ALA A 87 18.22 -8.43 -22.01
C ALA A 87 16.83 -8.19 -22.60
N ASN A 88 15.82 -7.92 -21.75
CA ASN A 88 14.44 -7.66 -22.15
C ASN A 88 14.09 -6.16 -22.06
N GLY A 89 15.08 -5.27 -21.99
CA GLY A 89 14.87 -3.82 -22.01
C GLY A 89 14.47 -3.23 -20.65
N LEU A 90 14.92 -3.83 -19.54
CA LEU A 90 14.61 -3.36 -18.19
C LEU A 90 14.94 -1.88 -17.97
N ASP A 91 16.14 -1.43 -18.38
CA ASP A 91 16.60 -0.05 -18.14
C ASP A 91 15.68 0.96 -18.81
N GLU A 92 15.31 0.72 -20.08
CA GLU A 92 14.35 1.57 -20.80
C GLU A 92 12.97 1.54 -20.15
N ALA A 93 12.50 0.36 -19.75
CA ALA A 93 11.22 0.18 -19.07
C ALA A 93 11.17 0.96 -17.76
N VAL A 94 12.19 0.86 -16.92
CA VAL A 94 12.31 1.60 -15.65
C VAL A 94 12.34 3.10 -15.88
N ALA A 95 13.11 3.57 -16.89
CA ALA A 95 13.23 4.99 -17.19
C ALA A 95 11.95 5.62 -17.77
N THR A 96 11.06 4.82 -18.36
CA THR A 96 9.87 5.30 -19.09
C THR A 96 8.54 4.91 -18.47
N VAL A 97 8.54 4.09 -17.42
CA VAL A 97 7.31 3.61 -16.81
C VAL A 97 6.45 4.77 -16.27
N LYS A 98 5.16 4.67 -16.56
CA LYS A 98 4.11 5.57 -16.04
C LYS A 98 2.94 4.74 -15.57
N ALA A 99 2.65 4.80 -14.30
CA ALA A 99 1.54 4.11 -13.68
C ALA A 99 0.37 5.06 -13.42
N ASP A 100 -0.84 4.51 -13.45
CA ASP A 100 -2.02 5.21 -12.97
C ASP A 100 -1.95 5.37 -11.44
N GLU A 101 -2.47 6.46 -10.93
CA GLU A 101 -2.69 6.63 -9.50
C GLU A 101 -3.90 5.79 -9.07
N VAL A 102 -3.83 5.25 -7.87
CA VAL A 102 -5.01 4.65 -7.22
C VAL A 102 -5.82 5.75 -6.56
N GLU A 103 -7.12 5.73 -6.76
CA GLU A 103 -8.07 6.59 -6.04
C GLU A 103 -9.32 5.78 -5.71
N ASP A 104 -9.64 5.67 -4.43
CA ASP A 104 -10.84 4.95 -3.97
C ASP A 104 -11.27 5.43 -2.58
N SER A 105 -12.49 5.05 -2.22
CA SER A 105 -13.03 5.24 -0.88
C SER A 105 -12.29 4.37 0.14
N TYR A 106 -12.38 4.76 1.40
CA TYR A 106 -11.79 3.99 2.50
C TYR A 106 -12.78 3.82 3.65
N THR A 107 -12.58 2.77 4.43
CA THR A 107 -13.41 2.45 5.60
C THR A 107 -12.55 2.34 6.84
N LEU A 108 -12.95 3.00 7.93
CA LEU A 108 -12.32 2.81 9.23
C LEU A 108 -12.55 1.37 9.71
N VAL A 109 -11.46 0.66 9.95
CA VAL A 109 -11.47 -0.72 10.46
C VAL A 109 -11.34 -0.73 11.97
N ARG A 110 -10.47 0.15 12.51
CA ARG A 110 -10.18 0.17 13.94
C ARG A 110 -9.59 1.52 14.34
N TYR A 111 -9.94 1.96 15.55
CA TYR A 111 -9.24 3.04 16.26
C TYR A 111 -8.85 2.52 17.64
N TYR A 112 -7.55 2.54 17.95
CA TYR A 112 -7.02 2.06 19.22
C TYR A 112 -5.64 2.67 19.49
N ASN A 113 -5.37 3.08 20.74
CA ASN A 113 -4.10 3.69 21.13
C ASN A 113 -3.63 4.82 20.19
N ASN A 114 -4.53 5.74 19.86
CA ASN A 114 -4.29 6.87 18.95
C ASN A 114 -3.96 6.44 17.50
N ILE A 115 -4.16 5.19 17.11
CA ILE A 115 -3.95 4.73 15.74
C ILE A 115 -5.31 4.41 15.10
N ALA A 116 -5.65 5.17 14.08
CA ALA A 116 -6.78 4.89 13.20
C ALA A 116 -6.28 4.07 12.00
N SER A 117 -6.88 2.91 11.77
CA SER A 117 -6.55 2.01 10.66
C SER A 117 -7.71 1.93 9.69
N PHE A 118 -7.41 2.06 8.41
CA PHE A 118 -8.38 2.11 7.32
C PHE A 118 -8.08 1.04 6.28
N SER A 119 -9.12 0.48 5.69
CA SER A 119 -9.02 -0.40 4.52
C SER A 119 -9.45 0.32 3.25
N VAL A 120 -8.84 -0.05 2.14
CA VAL A 120 -9.19 0.38 0.79
C VAL A 120 -9.53 -0.89 -0.01
N PRO A 121 -10.50 -0.85 -0.94
CA PRO A 121 -10.79 -1.99 -1.80
C PRO A 121 -9.56 -2.47 -2.58
N ALA A 122 -9.56 -3.74 -3.00
CA ALA A 122 -8.52 -4.28 -3.87
C ALA A 122 -8.49 -3.52 -5.20
N GLN A 123 -7.29 -3.25 -5.73
CA GLN A 123 -7.08 -2.39 -6.89
C GLN A 123 -6.36 -3.10 -8.03
N THR A 124 -6.57 -2.61 -9.24
CA THR A 124 -5.72 -2.92 -10.40
C THR A 124 -5.12 -1.62 -10.90
N VAL A 125 -3.80 -1.54 -10.89
CA VAL A 125 -3.04 -0.37 -11.36
C VAL A 125 -2.51 -0.67 -12.74
N ASN A 126 -2.93 0.09 -13.75
CA ASN A 126 -2.39 -0.02 -15.09
C ASN A 126 -1.14 0.86 -15.21
N PHE A 127 -0.22 0.42 -16.05
CA PHE A 127 0.96 1.20 -16.37
C PHE A 127 1.40 0.99 -17.81
N THR A 128 2.20 1.92 -18.31
CA THR A 128 2.83 1.85 -19.62
C THR A 128 4.33 2.02 -19.46
N TYR A 129 5.11 1.42 -20.37
CA TYR A 129 6.57 1.50 -20.40
C TYR A 129 7.04 1.29 -21.86
N ASN A 130 8.30 1.60 -22.16
CA ASN A 130 8.85 1.37 -23.49
C ASN A 130 9.88 0.24 -23.46
N VAL A 131 9.98 -0.48 -24.58
CA VAL A 131 11.04 -1.47 -24.87
C VAL A 131 11.37 -1.35 -26.35
N GLY A 132 12.63 -1.08 -26.67
CA GLY A 132 13.09 -0.88 -28.05
C GLY A 132 12.36 0.29 -28.75
N GLY A 133 12.02 1.34 -28.02
CA GLY A 133 11.24 2.48 -28.49
C GLY A 133 9.74 2.21 -28.65
N ALA A 134 9.26 0.99 -28.46
CA ALA A 134 7.85 0.63 -28.59
C ALA A 134 7.14 0.69 -27.23
N LYS A 135 5.95 1.35 -27.22
CA LYS A 135 5.11 1.43 -26.02
C LYS A 135 4.49 0.08 -25.71
N GLN A 136 4.66 -0.35 -24.48
CA GLN A 136 4.11 -1.55 -23.90
C GLN A 136 3.13 -1.23 -22.78
N THR A 137 2.32 -2.20 -22.37
CA THR A 137 1.34 -2.06 -21.29
C THR A 137 1.53 -3.14 -20.22
N GLY A 138 1.18 -2.81 -19.01
CA GLY A 138 1.13 -3.77 -17.92
C GLY A 138 0.07 -3.40 -16.89
N ASN A 139 -0.18 -4.31 -15.98
CA ASN A 139 -0.97 -4.04 -14.78
C ASN A 139 -0.45 -4.82 -13.57
N ILE A 140 -0.81 -4.30 -12.40
CA ILE A 140 -0.50 -4.88 -11.11
C ILE A 140 -1.81 -5.02 -10.35
N LYS A 141 -2.05 -6.19 -9.77
CA LYS A 141 -3.15 -6.37 -8.82
C LYS A 141 -2.65 -6.15 -7.41
N LEU A 142 -3.31 -5.23 -6.70
CA LEU A 142 -3.07 -4.93 -5.30
C LEU A 142 -4.17 -5.59 -4.46
N SER A 143 -3.77 -6.32 -3.44
CA SER A 143 -4.69 -6.77 -2.40
C SER A 143 -4.42 -6.06 -1.09
N THR A 144 -5.47 -5.98 -0.28
CA THR A 144 -5.40 -5.40 1.07
C THR A 144 -4.71 -4.04 1.18
N PRO A 145 -4.96 -3.06 0.27
CA PRO A 145 -4.47 -1.72 0.51
C PRO A 145 -5.07 -1.21 1.82
N SER A 146 -4.20 -0.70 2.67
CA SER A 146 -4.60 -0.15 3.97
C SER A 146 -3.66 0.98 4.36
N PHE A 147 -4.18 1.93 5.11
CA PHE A 147 -3.36 2.97 5.70
C PHE A 147 -3.69 3.15 7.17
N SER A 148 -2.76 3.69 7.92
CA SER A 148 -2.98 4.08 9.30
C SER A 148 -2.51 5.49 9.55
N TYR A 149 -3.22 6.17 10.45
CA TYR A 149 -2.92 7.51 10.90
C TYR A 149 -2.80 7.52 12.42
N ASN A 150 -1.70 8.04 12.91
CA ASN A 150 -1.49 8.23 14.33
C ASN A 150 -1.93 9.65 14.73
N THR A 151 -3.00 9.75 15.53
CA THR A 151 -3.59 11.03 15.92
C THR A 151 -2.70 11.83 16.88
N SER A 152 -1.75 11.19 17.57
CA SER A 152 -0.81 11.88 18.47
C SER A 152 0.40 12.44 17.71
N THR A 153 1.04 11.62 16.85
CA THR A 153 2.23 12.02 16.10
C THR A 153 1.91 12.72 14.78
N LYS A 154 0.64 12.66 14.34
CA LYS A 154 0.15 13.16 13.04
C LYS A 154 0.80 12.50 11.83
N MET A 155 1.34 11.30 12.01
CA MET A 155 2.01 10.54 10.96
C MET A 155 1.06 9.55 10.29
N LEU A 156 1.25 9.36 8.99
CA LEU A 156 0.52 8.41 8.16
C LEU A 156 1.49 7.42 7.53
N ASN A 157 1.06 6.17 7.41
CA ASN A 157 1.68 5.19 6.53
C ASN A 157 0.62 4.49 5.69
N ILE A 158 1.01 3.93 4.55
CA ILE A 158 0.19 3.08 3.68
C ILE A 158 0.95 1.83 3.32
N GLY A 159 0.24 0.72 3.16
CA GLY A 159 0.78 -0.54 2.69
C GLY A 159 -0.21 -1.33 1.87
N TYR A 160 0.30 -2.14 0.95
CA TYR A 160 -0.48 -3.04 0.10
C TYR A 160 0.36 -4.24 -0.33
N THR A 161 -0.31 -5.34 -0.66
CA THR A 161 0.34 -6.53 -1.21
C THR A 161 0.20 -6.51 -2.73
N ILE A 162 1.32 -6.67 -3.43
CA ILE A 162 1.35 -6.87 -4.87
C ILE A 162 1.14 -8.36 -5.13
N GLU A 163 -0.03 -8.71 -5.65
CA GLU A 163 -0.45 -10.10 -5.87
C GLU A 163 0.08 -10.67 -7.16
N THR A 164 -0.10 -9.93 -8.26
CA THR A 164 0.30 -10.33 -9.59
C THR A 164 0.81 -9.15 -10.40
N VAL A 165 1.72 -9.44 -11.30
CA VAL A 165 2.19 -8.51 -12.33
C VAL A 165 1.87 -9.11 -13.70
N THR A 166 1.29 -8.31 -14.57
CA THR A 166 0.97 -8.68 -15.96
C THR A 166 1.74 -7.73 -16.88
N LEU A 167 2.43 -8.29 -17.87
CA LEU A 167 3.11 -7.52 -18.91
C LEU A 167 2.55 -7.96 -20.26
N ASN A 168 2.11 -7.02 -21.09
CA ASN A 168 1.54 -7.27 -22.42
C ASN A 168 0.45 -8.35 -22.43
N GLY A 169 -0.44 -8.34 -21.42
CA GLY A 169 -1.53 -9.30 -21.27
C GLY A 169 -1.12 -10.66 -20.70
N GLN A 170 0.16 -10.89 -20.42
CA GLN A 170 0.66 -12.15 -19.86
C GLN A 170 0.98 -12.01 -18.38
N ILE A 171 0.38 -12.84 -17.55
CA ILE A 171 0.69 -12.92 -16.12
C ILE A 171 2.10 -13.49 -15.95
N ILE A 172 2.94 -12.80 -15.19
CA ILE A 172 4.29 -13.25 -14.87
C ILE A 172 4.23 -14.26 -13.72
N SER A 173 4.20 -15.54 -14.09
CA SER A 173 4.05 -16.65 -13.13
C SER A 173 5.23 -16.81 -12.16
N SER A 174 6.41 -16.32 -12.53
CA SER A 174 7.60 -16.30 -11.66
C SER A 174 7.56 -15.22 -10.59
N TYR A 175 6.66 -14.23 -10.71
CA TYR A 175 6.53 -13.18 -9.71
C TYR A 175 6.08 -13.74 -8.37
N LYS A 176 6.78 -13.37 -7.31
CA LYS A 176 6.40 -13.73 -5.94
C LYS A 176 5.75 -12.54 -5.28
N LYS A 177 4.58 -12.75 -4.68
CA LYS A 177 3.87 -11.73 -3.92
C LYS A 177 4.79 -10.99 -2.95
N ARG A 178 4.70 -9.67 -2.94
CA ARG A 178 5.51 -8.80 -2.06
C ARG A 178 4.66 -7.68 -1.51
N VAL A 179 5.03 -7.26 -0.31
CA VAL A 179 4.43 -6.08 0.33
C VAL A 179 5.19 -4.84 -0.11
N MET A 180 4.45 -3.80 -0.46
CA MET A 180 4.93 -2.43 -0.62
C MET A 180 4.38 -1.59 0.52
N ARG A 181 5.23 -0.79 1.15
CA ARG A 181 4.83 0.12 2.24
C ARG A 181 5.49 1.48 2.04
N MET A 182 4.81 2.53 2.46
CA MET A 182 5.42 3.83 2.66
C MET A 182 6.05 3.88 4.07
N LYS A 183 7.24 4.44 4.21
CA LYS A 183 7.77 4.81 5.52
C LYS A 183 6.85 5.89 6.12
N GLU A 184 6.61 5.83 7.43
CA GLU A 184 5.80 6.86 8.10
C GLU A 184 6.21 8.28 7.72
N SER A 185 5.23 9.13 7.49
CA SER A 185 5.41 10.51 7.10
C SER A 185 4.39 11.42 7.79
N ASP A 186 4.82 12.59 8.16
CA ASP A 186 3.98 13.75 8.47
C ASP A 186 3.42 14.37 7.19
N LYS A 187 2.48 15.31 7.35
CA LYS A 187 1.96 16.07 6.22
C LYS A 187 3.06 16.86 5.53
N LYS A 188 2.96 16.91 4.23
CA LYS A 188 3.68 17.87 3.38
C LYS A 188 2.85 19.16 3.32
N ASP A 189 3.49 20.27 3.54
CA ASP A 189 2.92 21.62 3.36
C ASP A 189 2.80 21.96 1.85
#